data_3c4d0e3ce7d3f4ce5b7622bb9c8d51aa
#
_entry.id   3c4d0e3ce7d3f4ce5b7622bb9c8d51aa
#
_cell.length_a   1.000
_cell.length_b   1.000
_cell.length_c   1.000
_cell.angle_alpha   90.00
_cell.angle_beta   90.00
_cell.angle_gamma   90.00
#
_symmetry.space_group_name_H-M   'P 1'
#
loop_
_entity.id
_entity.type
_entity.pdbx_description
1 polymer ?
#
loop_
_entity_poly.entity_id
_entity_poly.type
_entity_poly.pdbx_seq_one_letter_code
_entity_poly.pdbx_strand_id
1 'polypeptide(L)'
;MRVLVIDGQGGGLGKLLVSSLKDVENIRITAIGTNSIATGAMLKAGAKEAATGENAVIVGCRTADIIVGAVGIAIADSLLGEITPAMANAVGGSSAQKILIPLNKCDITICGCGGKTMTAYVAEAVELIRKAAAGPDDHTDGQ
;
A
#
# COMPACT_ATOMS: atom_id res chain seq x y z
N MET A 1 -1.03 14.07 4.49
CA MET A 1 -0.50 12.73 4.84
C MET A 1 -0.02 12.03 3.57
N ARG A 2 1.14 11.41 3.60
CA ARG A 2 1.76 10.73 2.45
C ARG A 2 1.43 9.23 2.49
N VAL A 3 0.72 8.76 1.48
CA VAL A 3 0.35 7.34 1.33
C VAL A 3 1.16 6.73 0.19
N LEU A 4 1.95 5.73 0.50
CA LEU A 4 2.75 4.97 -0.46
C LEU A 4 2.02 3.67 -0.79
N VAL A 5 1.61 3.52 -2.05
CA VAL A 5 1.03 2.28 -2.57
C VAL A 5 2.13 1.51 -3.28
N ILE A 6 2.39 0.29 -2.85
CA ILE A 6 3.37 -0.61 -3.50
C ILE A 6 2.65 -1.82 -4.04
N ASP A 7 2.86 -2.12 -5.33
CA ASP A 7 2.31 -3.30 -5.98
C ASP A 7 3.27 -3.88 -7.01
N GLY A 8 3.01 -5.10 -7.41
CA GLY A 8 3.81 -5.82 -8.40
C GLY A 8 2.94 -6.62 -9.37
N GLN A 9 3.58 -7.52 -10.10
CA GLN A 9 2.94 -8.37 -11.10
C GLN A 9 2.05 -7.56 -12.07
N GLY A 10 0.78 -7.87 -12.18
CA GLY A 10 -0.15 -7.18 -13.08
C GLY A 10 -0.71 -5.86 -12.55
N GLY A 11 -0.44 -5.49 -11.30
CA GLY A 11 -0.87 -4.21 -10.72
C GLY A 11 -2.35 -4.13 -10.33
N GLY A 12 -3.05 -5.27 -10.24
CA GLY A 12 -4.50 -5.30 -9.97
C GLY A 12 -4.87 -4.73 -8.61
N LEU A 13 -4.12 -5.08 -7.57
CA LEU A 13 -4.34 -4.56 -6.22
C LEU A 13 -4.02 -3.07 -6.13
N GLY A 14 -2.87 -2.67 -6.65
CA GLY A 14 -2.45 -1.26 -6.68
C GLY A 14 -3.42 -0.38 -7.44
N LYS A 15 -3.90 -0.84 -8.59
CA LYS A 15 -4.96 -0.18 -9.36
C LYS A 15 -6.21 0.06 -8.52
N LEU A 16 -6.68 -0.97 -7.81
CA LEU A 16 -7.88 -0.88 -6.99
C LEU A 16 -7.67 0.05 -5.78
N LEU A 17 -6.52 -0.03 -5.12
CA LEU A 17 -6.16 0.87 -4.02
C LEU A 17 -6.14 2.33 -4.48
N VAL A 18 -5.43 2.63 -5.56
CA VAL A 18 -5.32 4.01 -6.07
C VAL A 18 -6.69 4.55 -6.48
N SER A 19 -7.49 3.77 -7.24
CA SER A 19 -8.82 4.22 -7.65
C SER A 19 -9.77 4.48 -6.48
N SER A 20 -9.60 3.75 -5.37
CA SER A 20 -10.42 3.92 -4.16
C SER A 20 -9.92 5.05 -3.26
N LEU A 21 -8.63 5.40 -3.36
CA LEU A 21 -8.00 6.44 -2.52
C LEU A 21 -7.94 7.81 -3.18
N LYS A 22 -8.02 7.91 -4.51
CA LYS A 22 -7.75 9.14 -5.27
C LYS A 22 -8.59 10.35 -4.86
N ASP A 23 -9.78 10.11 -4.34
CA ASP A 23 -10.74 11.15 -3.92
C ASP A 23 -10.77 11.34 -2.38
N VAL A 24 -9.90 10.66 -1.64
CA VAL A 24 -9.76 10.87 -0.20
C VAL A 24 -9.02 12.17 0.05
N GLU A 25 -9.61 13.03 0.87
CA GLU A 25 -9.02 14.33 1.21
C GLU A 25 -7.81 14.21 2.12
N ASN A 26 -6.93 15.20 2.06
CA ASN A 26 -5.75 15.34 2.92
C ASN A 26 -4.69 14.25 2.76
N ILE A 27 -4.73 13.49 1.66
CA ILE A 27 -3.68 12.53 1.33
C ILE A 27 -2.99 12.88 0.00
N ARG A 28 -1.72 12.51 -0.08
CA ARG A 28 -0.93 12.52 -1.30
C ARG A 28 -0.47 11.10 -1.58
N ILE A 29 -0.88 10.57 -2.72
CA ILE A 29 -0.58 9.19 -3.12
C ILE A 29 0.69 9.19 -3.97
N THR A 30 1.65 8.36 -3.58
CA THR A 30 2.76 7.94 -4.42
C THR A 30 2.60 6.46 -4.71
N ALA A 31 2.56 6.08 -5.98
CA ALA A 31 2.41 4.70 -6.41
C ALA A 31 3.73 4.14 -6.93
N ILE A 32 4.18 3.03 -6.39
CA ILE A 32 5.42 2.40 -6.83
C ILE A 32 5.15 0.96 -7.25
N GLY A 33 5.39 0.69 -8.54
CA GLY A 33 5.36 -0.66 -9.08
C GLY A 33 6.73 -1.31 -9.03
N THR A 34 6.79 -2.61 -8.77
CA THR A 34 8.02 -3.39 -8.92
C THR A 34 8.41 -3.56 -10.39
N ASN A 35 7.45 -3.36 -11.31
CA ASN A 35 7.61 -3.40 -12.74
C ASN A 35 6.75 -2.31 -13.41
N SER A 36 7.01 -2.03 -14.68
CA SER A 36 6.33 -0.96 -15.43
C SER A 36 4.84 -1.22 -15.68
N ILE A 37 4.41 -2.48 -15.72
CA ILE A 37 2.99 -2.84 -15.92
C ILE A 37 2.19 -2.42 -14.67
N ALA A 38 2.67 -2.78 -13.50
CA ALA A 38 2.05 -2.39 -12.23
C ALA A 38 2.03 -0.87 -12.06
N THR A 39 3.14 -0.20 -12.34
CA THR A 39 3.22 1.28 -12.30
C THR A 39 2.22 1.90 -13.26
N GLY A 40 2.15 1.42 -14.50
CA GLY A 40 1.22 1.91 -15.51
C GLY A 40 -0.24 1.72 -15.13
N ALA A 41 -0.59 0.58 -14.51
CA ALA A 41 -1.95 0.34 -14.02
C ALA A 41 -2.37 1.34 -12.94
N MET A 42 -1.46 1.66 -12.01
CA MET A 42 -1.72 2.64 -10.95
C MET A 42 -1.80 4.08 -11.48
N LEU A 43 -0.98 4.44 -12.47
CA LEU A 43 -1.08 5.73 -13.15
C LEU A 43 -2.44 5.89 -13.84
N LYS A 44 -2.89 4.89 -14.58
CA LYS A 44 -4.22 4.90 -15.22
C LYS A 44 -5.36 4.97 -14.21
N ALA A 45 -5.17 4.43 -13.02
CA ALA A 45 -6.15 4.49 -11.94
C ALA A 45 -6.25 5.87 -11.27
N GLY A 46 -5.32 6.78 -11.54
CA GLY A 46 -5.35 8.15 -11.06
C GLY A 46 -4.20 8.57 -10.13
N ALA A 47 -3.15 7.75 -9.97
CA ALA A 47 -1.96 8.18 -9.25
C ALA A 47 -1.29 9.35 -10.00
N LYS A 48 -1.01 10.42 -9.28
CA LYS A 48 -0.34 11.61 -9.84
C LYS A 48 1.18 11.50 -9.80
N GLU A 49 1.69 10.72 -8.86
CA GLU A 49 3.10 10.44 -8.70
C GLU A 49 3.31 8.93 -8.73
N ALA A 50 4.20 8.48 -9.58
CA ALA A 50 4.53 7.06 -9.68
C ALA A 50 5.99 6.86 -10.06
N ALA A 51 6.54 5.75 -9.61
CA ALA A 51 7.89 5.30 -9.95
C ALA A 51 7.95 3.78 -10.00
N THR A 52 9.05 3.25 -10.51
CA THR A 52 9.22 1.80 -10.70
C THR A 52 10.53 1.34 -10.10
N GLY A 53 10.50 0.23 -9.39
CA GLY A 53 11.66 -0.55 -9.02
C GLY A 53 12.16 -0.36 -7.60
N GLU A 54 13.25 -1.07 -7.29
CA GLU A 54 13.79 -1.22 -5.94
C GLU A 54 14.13 0.11 -5.27
N ASN A 55 14.90 0.95 -5.97
CA ASN A 55 15.32 2.21 -5.35
C ASN A 55 14.14 3.14 -5.08
N ALA A 56 13.13 3.13 -5.96
CA ALA A 56 11.90 3.90 -5.76
C ALA A 56 11.16 3.47 -4.49
N VAL A 57 11.07 2.15 -4.22
CA VAL A 57 10.51 1.61 -2.98
C VAL A 57 11.31 2.09 -1.77
N ILE A 58 12.64 1.95 -1.81
CA ILE A 58 13.51 2.35 -0.70
C ILE A 58 13.36 3.84 -0.38
N VAL A 59 13.38 4.69 -1.39
CA VAL A 59 13.23 6.14 -1.23
C VAL A 59 11.82 6.52 -0.75
N GLY A 60 10.79 5.91 -1.33
CA GLY A 60 9.41 6.15 -0.94
C GLY A 60 9.13 5.80 0.52
N CYS A 61 9.70 4.69 1.00
CA CYS A 61 9.54 4.26 2.39
C CYS A 61 10.12 5.23 3.42
N ARG A 62 11.09 6.07 3.02
CA ARG A 62 11.72 7.05 3.94
C ARG A 62 10.79 8.19 4.35
N THR A 63 9.83 8.53 3.49
CA THR A 63 8.98 9.71 3.66
C THR A 63 7.50 9.42 3.75
N ALA A 64 7.09 8.15 3.65
CA ALA A 64 5.70 7.75 3.79
C ALA A 64 5.22 7.87 5.24
N ASP A 65 3.98 8.28 5.41
CA ASP A 65 3.26 8.20 6.67
C ASP A 65 2.51 6.85 6.77
N ILE A 66 2.00 6.38 5.63
CA ILE A 66 1.36 5.06 5.50
C ILE A 66 1.94 4.34 4.28
N ILE A 67 2.23 3.05 4.45
CA ILE A 67 2.56 2.13 3.36
C ILE A 67 1.42 1.13 3.25
N VAL A 68 0.86 0.95 2.05
CA VAL A 68 -0.22 0.01 1.79
C VAL A 68 0.08 -0.87 0.59
N GLY A 69 -0.27 -2.13 0.70
CA GLY A 69 -0.10 -3.14 -0.35
C GLY A 69 -0.42 -4.54 0.15
N ALA A 70 -0.12 -5.55 -0.64
CA ALA A 70 -0.19 -6.93 -0.20
C ALA A 70 0.83 -7.20 0.91
N VAL A 71 0.55 -8.16 1.78
CA VAL A 71 1.48 -8.56 2.85
C VAL A 71 2.87 -8.92 2.31
N GLY A 72 2.95 -9.44 1.10
CA GLY A 72 4.19 -9.83 0.45
C GLY A 72 5.19 -8.69 0.23
N ILE A 73 4.77 -7.43 0.22
CA ILE A 73 5.71 -6.30 0.06
C ILE A 73 6.69 -6.18 1.23
N ALA A 74 6.35 -6.74 2.38
CA ALA A 74 7.21 -6.78 3.57
C ALA A 74 8.00 -8.09 3.71
N ILE A 75 7.92 -8.99 2.72
CA ILE A 75 8.52 -10.33 2.77
C ILE A 75 9.50 -10.49 1.60
N ALA A 76 10.76 -10.74 1.93
CA ALA A 76 11.81 -10.94 0.93
C ALA A 76 11.46 -12.07 -0.05
N ASP A 77 11.77 -11.82 -1.32
CA ASP A 77 11.58 -12.76 -2.44
C ASP A 77 10.13 -13.15 -2.75
N SER A 78 9.16 -12.47 -2.16
CA SER A 78 7.74 -12.63 -2.49
C SER A 78 7.42 -12.09 -3.90
N LEU A 79 6.22 -12.36 -4.39
CA LEU A 79 5.78 -12.01 -5.75
C LEU A 79 6.72 -12.57 -6.82
N LEU A 80 7.09 -13.86 -6.69
CA LEU A 80 8.03 -14.53 -7.59
C LEU A 80 9.39 -13.82 -7.71
N GLY A 81 9.85 -13.24 -6.61
CA GLY A 81 11.14 -12.53 -6.55
C GLY A 81 11.08 -11.05 -6.95
N GLU A 82 9.90 -10.50 -7.27
CA GLU A 82 9.80 -9.07 -7.56
C GLU A 82 10.08 -8.20 -6.34
N ILE A 83 9.80 -8.70 -5.13
CA ILE A 83 10.16 -8.03 -3.88
C ILE A 83 11.55 -8.50 -3.45
N THR A 84 12.53 -7.65 -3.66
CA THR A 84 13.89 -7.93 -3.20
C THR A 84 14.01 -7.87 -1.67
N PRO A 85 15.03 -8.52 -1.06
CA PRO A 85 15.31 -8.34 0.36
C PRO A 85 15.46 -6.88 0.77
N ALA A 86 16.05 -6.04 -0.08
CA ALA A 86 16.20 -4.61 0.19
C ALA A 86 14.86 -3.88 0.22
N MET A 87 13.93 -4.21 -0.69
CA MET A 87 12.57 -3.67 -0.67
C MET A 87 11.82 -4.06 0.60
N ALA A 88 11.81 -5.36 0.93
CA ALA A 88 11.15 -5.86 2.13
C ALA A 88 11.70 -5.22 3.40
N ASN A 89 13.01 -5.05 3.48
CA ASN A 89 13.68 -4.38 4.60
C ASN A 89 13.28 -2.89 4.69
N ALA A 90 13.19 -2.20 3.57
CA ALA A 90 12.77 -0.80 3.53
C ALA A 90 11.32 -0.64 4.02
N VAL A 91 10.42 -1.52 3.61
CA VAL A 91 9.03 -1.53 4.09
C VAL A 91 8.96 -1.84 5.57
N GLY A 92 9.56 -2.94 6.00
CA GLY A 92 9.51 -3.39 7.40
C GLY A 92 10.21 -2.45 8.36
N GLY A 93 11.32 -1.85 7.96
CA GLY A 93 12.12 -0.90 8.75
C GLY A 93 11.60 0.55 8.73
N SER A 94 10.61 0.87 7.89
CA SER A 94 10.04 2.22 7.82
C SER A 94 9.29 2.58 9.12
N SER A 95 9.33 3.85 9.49
CA SER A 95 8.51 4.40 10.57
C SER A 95 7.04 4.58 10.19
N ALA A 96 6.70 4.46 8.90
CA ALA A 96 5.33 4.52 8.42
C ALA A 96 4.44 3.43 9.05
N GLN A 97 3.17 3.73 9.22
CA GLN A 97 2.18 2.69 9.49
C GLN A 97 2.04 1.79 8.26
N LYS A 98 2.13 0.48 8.45
CA LYS A 98 1.93 -0.49 7.37
C LYS A 98 0.52 -1.03 7.44
N ILE A 99 -0.24 -0.87 6.36
CA ILE A 99 -1.58 -1.45 6.17
C ILE A 99 -1.43 -2.53 5.11
N LEU A 100 -1.36 -3.77 5.53
CA LEU A 100 -1.04 -4.90 4.67
C LEU A 100 -2.26 -5.78 4.43
N ILE A 101 -2.51 -6.05 3.14
CA ILE A 101 -3.64 -6.86 2.71
C ILE A 101 -3.19 -8.32 2.61
N PRO A 102 -3.87 -9.25 3.32
CA PRO A 102 -3.48 -10.65 3.38
C PRO A 102 -3.95 -11.42 2.13
N LEU A 103 -3.35 -11.15 0.98
CA LEU A 103 -3.62 -11.91 -0.24
C LEU A 103 -2.79 -13.19 -0.28
N ASN A 104 -3.47 -14.33 -0.47
CA ASN A 104 -2.88 -15.67 -0.51
C ASN A 104 -2.25 -15.99 -1.88
N LYS A 105 -1.31 -15.18 -2.35
CA LYS A 105 -0.59 -15.46 -3.62
C LYS A 105 0.84 -15.97 -3.43
N CYS A 106 1.24 -16.21 -2.20
CA CYS A 106 2.54 -16.76 -1.85
C CYS A 106 2.33 -17.85 -0.82
N ASP A 107 3.31 -18.70 -0.59
CA ASP A 107 3.29 -19.76 0.44
C ASP A 107 3.23 -19.20 1.87
N ILE A 108 2.39 -18.17 2.06
CA ILE A 108 2.23 -17.46 3.32
C ILE A 108 0.78 -17.60 3.76
N THR A 109 0.59 -18.20 4.91
CA THR A 109 -0.71 -18.29 5.56
C THR A 109 -0.73 -17.38 6.77
N ILE A 110 -1.71 -16.49 6.82
CA ILE A 110 -1.93 -15.60 7.96
C ILE A 110 -3.11 -16.13 8.76
N CYS A 111 -2.85 -16.54 9.99
CA CYS A 111 -3.90 -17.06 10.88
C CYS A 111 -4.98 -16.00 11.13
N GLY A 112 -6.23 -16.43 11.12
CA GLY A 112 -7.37 -15.55 11.32
C GLY A 112 -7.77 -14.71 10.10
N CYS A 113 -7.02 -14.80 9.00
CA CYS A 113 -7.31 -14.12 7.75
C CYS A 113 -7.80 -15.11 6.69
N GLY A 114 -8.75 -14.70 5.88
CA GLY A 114 -9.33 -15.50 4.82
C GLY A 114 -10.82 -15.27 4.69
N GLY A 115 -11.40 -15.67 3.57
CA GLY A 115 -12.84 -15.56 3.32
C GLY A 115 -13.32 -14.18 2.86
N LYS A 116 -12.48 -13.15 2.85
CA LYS A 116 -12.80 -11.85 2.24
C LYS A 116 -12.28 -11.76 0.81
N THR A 117 -13.01 -11.05 -0.03
CA THR A 117 -12.56 -10.70 -1.38
C THR A 117 -11.48 -9.62 -1.33
N MET A 118 -10.71 -9.48 -2.41
CA MET A 118 -9.74 -8.37 -2.56
C MET A 118 -10.43 -7.02 -2.41
N THR A 119 -11.60 -6.84 -3.00
CA THR A 119 -12.40 -5.62 -2.89
C THR A 119 -12.78 -5.30 -1.45
N ALA A 120 -13.16 -6.30 -0.65
CA ALA A 120 -13.50 -6.11 0.76
C ALA A 120 -12.28 -5.70 1.60
N TYR A 121 -11.11 -6.32 1.37
CA TYR A 121 -9.88 -5.93 2.04
C TYR A 121 -9.43 -4.51 1.66
N VAL A 122 -9.56 -4.15 0.38
CA VAL A 122 -9.25 -2.78 -0.06
C VAL A 122 -10.17 -1.76 0.59
N ALA A 123 -11.47 -2.05 0.69
CA ALA A 123 -12.42 -1.17 1.38
C ALA A 123 -12.03 -0.95 2.86
N GLU A 124 -11.59 -2.01 3.54
CA GLU A 124 -11.10 -1.92 4.92
C GLU A 124 -9.84 -1.07 5.02
N ALA A 125 -8.86 -1.29 4.13
CA ALA A 125 -7.63 -0.50 4.10
C ALA A 125 -7.91 0.99 3.82
N VAL A 126 -8.79 1.29 2.88
CA VAL A 126 -9.20 2.66 2.55
C VAL A 126 -9.86 3.35 3.75
N GLU A 127 -10.71 2.65 4.50
CA GLU A 127 -11.32 3.21 5.69
C GLU A 127 -10.31 3.51 6.79
N LEU A 128 -9.32 2.62 7.00
CA LEU A 128 -8.22 2.87 7.93
C LEU A 128 -7.39 4.10 7.53
N ILE A 129 -7.10 4.26 6.24
CA ILE A 129 -6.38 5.42 5.72
C ILE A 129 -7.20 6.70 5.86
N ARG A 130 -8.50 6.64 5.56
CA ARG A 130 -9.40 7.78 5.71
C ARG A 130 -9.48 8.28 7.15
N LYS A 131 -9.59 7.38 8.11
CA LYS A 131 -9.57 7.71 9.55
C LYS A 131 -8.25 8.33 9.96
N ALA A 132 -7.12 7.78 9.52
CA ALA A 132 -5.81 8.35 9.79
C ALA A 132 -5.64 9.76 9.19
N ALA A 133 -6.18 10.01 8.00
CA ALA A 133 -6.14 11.32 7.34
C ALA A 133 -7.01 12.38 8.02
N ALA A 134 -8.10 11.97 8.66
CA ALA A 134 -8.97 12.88 9.40
C ALA A 134 -8.35 13.39 10.72
N GLY A 135 -7.29 12.70 11.21
CA GLY A 135 -6.69 13.00 12.51
C GLY A 135 -7.50 12.46 13.70
N PRO A 136 -7.03 12.63 14.92
CA PRO A 136 -7.80 12.27 16.10
C PRO A 136 -9.07 13.12 16.14
N ASP A 137 -10.22 12.48 16.39
CA ASP A 137 -11.47 13.16 16.66
C ASP A 137 -11.23 14.11 17.83
N ASP A 138 -11.39 15.40 17.58
CA ASP A 138 -11.34 16.44 18.63
C ASP A 138 -12.65 16.36 19.44
N HIS A 139 -12.79 15.28 20.21
CA HIS A 139 -13.78 15.24 21.27
C HIS A 139 -13.27 16.12 22.42
N THR A 140 -13.34 17.42 22.19
CA THR A 140 -13.44 18.34 23.33
C THR A 140 -14.81 18.10 23.93
N ASP A 141 -14.87 17.19 24.89
CA ASP A 141 -15.97 17.13 25.81
C ASP A 141 -16.11 18.52 26.46
N GLY A 142 -17.13 19.24 25.98
CA GLY A 142 -17.56 20.46 26.63
C GLY A 142 -18.07 20.11 28.02
N GLN A 143 -17.39 20.57 29.01
CA GLN A 143 -17.95 20.84 30.33
C GLN A 143 -18.26 22.32 30.44
#